data_548d0f2f58719f85a294167f000ad0b9
#
_entry.id   548d0f2f58719f85a294167f000ad0b9
#
_cell.length_a   1.000
_cell.length_b   1.000
_cell.length_c   1.000
_cell.angle_alpha   90.00
_cell.angle_beta   90.00
_cell.angle_gamma   90.00
#
_symmetry.space_group_name_H-M   'P 1'
#
loop_
_entity.id
_entity.type
_entity.pdbx_description
1 polymer ?
#
loop_
_entity_poly.entity_id
_entity_poly.type
_entity_poly.pdbx_seq_one_letter_code
_entity_poly.pdbx_strand_id
1 'polypeptide(L)'
;MTPKSREEHIARIRRRRRLIRAGIAHREGMMRRAAAFALCSALMAAYPWGKAAISAQAGESCTAGMVMPVQGSEIIARFDGPYQAWMAGHRGIDIRAQKGDELVAPATGIISHAGTVAGKSTVSIRVRSFTLTFEPAQTALPVGTPVLRGKPFAKVAGGSDHCDGACVHWGIKLGKGAYEDPERWLTPQSIRLVPVA
;
A
#
# COMPACT_ATOMS: atom_id res chain seq x y z
N MET A 1 20.15 -70.99 -31.61
CA MET A 1 20.08 -69.72 -30.89
C MET A 1 19.57 -69.99 -29.49
N THR A 2 20.39 -69.82 -28.47
CA THR A 2 20.04 -70.14 -27.11
C THR A 2 18.97 -69.15 -26.56
N PRO A 3 18.11 -69.62 -25.61
CA PRO A 3 17.07 -68.74 -25.04
C PRO A 3 17.62 -67.39 -24.53
N LYS A 4 18.78 -67.43 -23.92
CA LYS A 4 19.48 -66.25 -23.37
C LYS A 4 19.85 -65.23 -24.46
N SER A 5 20.32 -65.67 -25.63
CA SER A 5 20.66 -64.86 -26.77
C SER A 5 19.42 -64.12 -27.35
N ARG A 6 18.26 -64.77 -27.27
CA ARG A 6 17.00 -64.19 -27.76
C ARG A 6 16.48 -63.05 -26.83
N GLU A 7 16.59 -63.25 -25.51
CA GLU A 7 16.22 -62.23 -24.56
C GLU A 7 17.08 -60.97 -24.62
N GLU A 8 18.39 -61.15 -24.76
CA GLU A 8 19.35 -60.06 -24.94
C GLU A 8 19.05 -59.27 -26.23
N HIS A 9 18.69 -59.98 -27.30
CA HIS A 9 18.31 -59.33 -28.54
C HIS A 9 17.03 -58.49 -28.41
N ILE A 10 16.00 -59.03 -27.73
CA ILE A 10 14.75 -58.33 -27.49
C ILE A 10 14.98 -57.08 -26.59
N ALA A 11 15.79 -57.23 -25.55
CA ALA A 11 16.14 -56.14 -24.66
C ALA A 11 16.85 -54.99 -25.40
N ARG A 12 17.77 -55.28 -26.34
CA ARG A 12 18.48 -54.34 -27.18
C ARG A 12 17.51 -53.57 -28.10
N ILE A 13 16.57 -54.27 -28.72
CA ILE A 13 15.53 -53.65 -29.56
C ILE A 13 14.64 -52.71 -28.74
N ARG A 14 14.20 -53.15 -27.55
CA ARG A 14 13.35 -52.32 -26.64
C ARG A 14 14.09 -51.05 -26.20
N ARG A 15 15.37 -51.15 -25.88
CA ARG A 15 16.22 -50.01 -25.49
C ARG A 15 16.37 -49.02 -26.64
N ARG A 16 16.62 -49.51 -27.87
CA ARG A 16 16.75 -48.69 -29.07
C ARG A 16 15.43 -47.93 -29.39
N ARG A 17 14.27 -48.64 -29.26
CA ARG A 17 12.96 -48.00 -29.46
C ARG A 17 12.65 -46.90 -28.43
N ARG A 18 13.07 -47.07 -27.15
CA ARG A 18 12.92 -46.06 -26.11
C ARG A 18 13.75 -44.81 -26.42
N LEU A 19 14.97 -44.95 -26.86
CA LEU A 19 15.86 -43.85 -27.21
C LEU A 19 15.33 -43.07 -28.42
N ILE A 20 14.83 -43.75 -29.43
CA ILE A 20 14.22 -43.10 -30.59
C ILE A 20 12.98 -42.30 -30.19
N ARG A 21 12.08 -42.88 -29.38
CA ARG A 21 10.88 -42.15 -28.88
C ARG A 21 11.25 -40.97 -28.03
N ALA A 22 12.25 -41.05 -27.16
CA ALA A 22 12.71 -39.96 -26.36
C ALA A 22 13.30 -38.81 -27.23
N GLY A 23 14.05 -39.15 -28.28
CA GLY A 23 14.60 -38.17 -29.23
C GLY A 23 13.50 -37.43 -30.02
N ILE A 24 12.43 -38.14 -30.43
CA ILE A 24 11.29 -37.55 -31.13
C ILE A 24 10.54 -36.58 -30.20
N ALA A 25 10.23 -37.01 -28.97
CA ALA A 25 9.55 -36.16 -27.99
C ALA A 25 10.36 -34.91 -27.64
N HIS A 26 11.68 -35.03 -27.58
CA HIS A 26 12.54 -33.86 -27.33
C HIS A 26 12.52 -32.86 -28.49
N ARG A 27 12.56 -33.36 -29.74
CA ARG A 27 12.46 -32.51 -30.94
C ARG A 27 11.11 -31.81 -31.04
N GLU A 28 10.00 -32.50 -30.76
CA GLU A 28 8.67 -31.90 -30.75
C GLU A 28 8.54 -30.81 -29.66
N GLY A 29 9.07 -31.06 -28.46
CA GLY A 29 9.12 -30.07 -27.39
C GLY A 29 9.92 -28.82 -27.75
N MET A 30 11.04 -28.99 -28.47
CA MET A 30 11.89 -27.89 -28.92
C MET A 30 11.22 -27.07 -30.02
N MET A 31 10.53 -27.72 -30.98
CA MET A 31 9.78 -27.02 -32.03
C MET A 31 8.59 -26.24 -31.48
N ARG A 32 7.85 -26.80 -30.50
CA ARG A 32 6.74 -26.08 -29.84
C ARG A 32 7.23 -24.83 -29.10
N ARG A 33 8.38 -24.89 -28.43
CA ARG A 33 9.00 -23.74 -27.76
C ARG A 33 9.46 -22.68 -28.76
N ALA A 34 10.08 -23.07 -29.87
CA ALA A 34 10.49 -22.16 -30.94
C ALA A 34 9.27 -21.47 -31.58
N ALA A 35 8.18 -22.16 -31.82
CA ALA A 35 6.95 -21.60 -32.34
C ALA A 35 6.31 -20.60 -31.36
N ALA A 36 6.29 -20.90 -30.07
CA ALA A 36 5.79 -19.99 -29.04
C ALA A 36 6.61 -18.69 -28.95
N PHE A 37 7.95 -18.79 -29.01
CA PHE A 37 8.82 -17.63 -29.05
C PHE A 37 8.63 -16.78 -30.32
N ALA A 38 8.44 -17.39 -31.47
CA ALA A 38 8.17 -16.69 -32.72
C ALA A 38 6.82 -15.94 -32.69
N LEU A 39 5.77 -16.56 -32.11
CA LEU A 39 4.47 -15.91 -31.94
C LEU A 39 4.54 -14.72 -30.97
N CYS A 40 5.23 -14.86 -29.82
CA CYS A 40 5.42 -13.76 -28.89
C CYS A 40 6.20 -12.60 -29.51
N SER A 41 7.23 -12.90 -30.30
CA SER A 41 8.02 -11.87 -30.99
C SER A 41 7.21 -11.15 -32.07
N ALA A 42 6.35 -11.85 -32.79
CA ALA A 42 5.46 -11.27 -33.81
C ALA A 42 4.37 -10.38 -33.16
N LEU A 43 3.82 -10.78 -32.00
CA LEU A 43 2.87 -9.97 -31.26
C LEU A 43 3.49 -8.70 -30.70
N MET A 44 4.75 -8.73 -30.27
CA MET A 44 5.48 -7.55 -29.80
C MET A 44 5.83 -6.59 -30.94
N ALA A 45 6.06 -7.10 -32.17
CA ALA A 45 6.33 -6.28 -33.34
C ALA A 45 5.06 -5.65 -33.94
N ALA A 46 3.89 -6.25 -33.74
CA ALA A 46 2.61 -5.75 -34.20
C ALA A 46 1.95 -4.74 -33.25
N TYR A 47 2.50 -4.58 -32.02
CA TYR A 47 2.08 -3.49 -31.18
C TYR A 47 2.67 -2.20 -31.74
N PRO A 48 1.83 -1.25 -32.22
CA PRO A 48 2.35 0.06 -32.56
C PRO A 48 2.91 0.62 -31.26
N TRP A 49 4.22 0.78 -31.19
CA TRP A 49 4.86 1.63 -30.23
C TRP A 49 4.38 3.05 -30.55
N GLY A 50 3.08 3.29 -30.32
CA GLY A 50 2.61 4.62 -30.19
C GLY A 50 3.54 5.23 -29.17
N LYS A 51 4.29 6.24 -29.55
CA LYS A 51 4.90 7.18 -28.64
C LYS A 51 3.72 7.69 -27.81
N ALA A 52 3.36 6.94 -26.73
CA ALA A 52 2.71 7.53 -25.60
C ALA A 52 3.70 8.60 -25.20
N ALA A 53 3.51 9.79 -25.76
CA ALA A 53 4.05 10.97 -25.15
C ALA A 53 3.55 10.86 -23.70
N ILE A 54 4.45 10.46 -22.80
CA ILE A 54 4.29 10.74 -21.39
C ILE A 54 4.24 12.25 -21.42
N SER A 55 3.02 12.79 -21.56
CA SER A 55 2.77 14.16 -21.18
C SER A 55 3.12 14.13 -19.70
N ALA A 56 4.35 14.52 -19.40
CA ALA A 56 4.70 14.97 -18.08
C ALA A 56 3.67 16.07 -17.82
N GLN A 57 2.61 15.73 -17.09
CA GLN A 57 1.78 16.72 -16.46
C GLN A 57 2.69 17.44 -15.46
N ALA A 58 3.46 18.37 -16.01
CA ALA A 58 4.06 19.43 -15.24
C ALA A 58 2.88 20.19 -14.64
N GLY A 59 2.59 19.91 -13.38
CA GLY A 59 1.49 20.58 -12.71
C GLY A 59 1.00 19.96 -11.42
N GLU A 60 1.59 18.89 -10.92
CA GLU A 60 1.46 18.63 -9.49
C GLU A 60 2.38 19.61 -8.78
N SER A 61 1.82 20.79 -8.45
CA SER A 61 2.39 21.58 -7.37
C SER A 61 2.64 20.58 -6.23
N CYS A 62 3.86 20.51 -5.73
CA CYS A 62 4.19 19.76 -4.53
C CYS A 62 3.40 20.40 -3.38
N THR A 63 2.11 20.11 -3.28
CA THR A 63 1.31 20.41 -2.11
C THR A 63 1.79 19.46 -1.03
N ALA A 64 2.88 19.87 -0.38
CA ALA A 64 3.50 19.16 0.74
C ALA A 64 2.62 19.24 2.00
N GLY A 65 1.30 19.23 1.85
CA GLY A 65 0.35 19.28 2.94
C GLY A 65 -0.46 18.00 3.04
N MET A 66 -0.94 17.71 4.23
CA MET A 66 -1.97 16.70 4.47
C MET A 66 -3.35 17.30 4.17
N VAL A 67 -4.35 16.43 3.94
CA VAL A 67 -5.75 16.85 3.87
C VAL A 67 -6.44 16.55 5.20
N MET A 68 -7.46 17.35 5.53
CA MET A 68 -8.31 17.10 6.68
C MET A 68 -8.98 15.72 6.54
N PRO A 69 -8.90 14.84 7.56
CA PRO A 69 -9.49 13.50 7.49
C PRO A 69 -11.01 13.49 7.43
N VAL A 70 -11.69 14.49 7.99
CA VAL A 70 -13.13 14.69 7.85
C VAL A 70 -13.35 15.93 6.99
N GLN A 71 -13.84 15.74 5.78
CA GLN A 71 -13.96 16.82 4.80
C GLN A 71 -15.01 17.84 5.24
N GLY A 72 -14.65 19.12 5.14
CA GLY A 72 -15.57 20.23 5.49
C GLY A 72 -15.86 20.40 6.99
N SER A 73 -15.17 19.64 7.85
CA SER A 73 -15.35 19.70 9.29
C SER A 73 -14.38 20.69 9.95
N GLU A 74 -14.66 21.03 11.22
CA GLU A 74 -13.89 21.98 12.02
C GLU A 74 -13.08 21.28 13.12
N ILE A 75 -11.98 21.88 13.52
CA ILE A 75 -11.17 21.47 14.67
C ILE A 75 -11.82 22.04 15.92
N ILE A 76 -12.22 21.16 16.84
CA ILE A 76 -12.90 21.55 18.10
C ILE A 76 -11.94 21.53 19.31
N ALA A 77 -10.84 20.76 19.24
CA ALA A 77 -9.76 20.85 20.21
C ALA A 77 -8.42 20.79 19.51
N ARG A 78 -7.51 21.69 19.90
CA ARG A 78 -6.20 21.85 19.27
C ARG A 78 -5.16 20.99 19.97
N PHE A 79 -4.02 20.81 19.29
CA PHE A 79 -2.84 20.16 19.84
C PHE A 79 -2.30 20.93 21.04
N ASP A 80 -2.10 20.21 22.16
CA ASP A 80 -1.42 20.69 23.37
C ASP A 80 -0.41 19.62 23.79
N GLY A 81 0.73 19.60 23.12
CA GLY A 81 1.75 18.57 23.28
C GLY A 81 2.30 18.52 24.72
N PRO A 82 2.39 17.33 25.33
CA PRO A 82 2.93 17.21 26.67
C PRO A 82 4.41 17.65 26.71
N TYR A 83 4.81 18.35 27.77
CA TYR A 83 6.20 18.77 27.97
C TYR A 83 7.18 17.58 27.98
N GLN A 84 6.74 16.43 28.48
CA GLN A 84 7.45 15.15 28.40
C GLN A 84 6.48 14.04 27.94
N ALA A 85 7.02 12.98 27.31
CA ALA A 85 6.22 11.94 26.67
C ALA A 85 5.17 11.26 27.57
N TRP A 86 5.41 11.22 28.89
CA TRP A 86 4.51 10.61 29.89
C TRP A 86 3.57 11.59 30.59
N MET A 87 3.72 12.89 30.37
CA MET A 87 2.88 13.90 31.04
C MET A 87 1.52 14.03 30.34
N ALA A 88 0.58 14.66 31.03
CA ALA A 88 -0.72 15.03 30.46
C ALA A 88 -0.53 16.01 29.29
N GLY A 89 -1.46 16.00 28.35
CA GLY A 89 -1.46 16.85 27.17
C GLY A 89 -2.31 16.23 26.06
N HIS A 90 -2.68 17.03 25.05
CA HIS A 90 -3.46 16.60 23.89
C HIS A 90 -2.53 16.29 22.72
N ARG A 91 -2.36 15.00 22.38
CA ARG A 91 -1.35 14.47 21.44
C ARG A 91 -1.80 14.49 19.99
N GLY A 92 -2.80 15.29 19.67
CA GLY A 92 -3.36 15.45 18.34
C GLY A 92 -4.34 16.60 18.32
N ILE A 93 -5.28 16.56 17.39
CA ILE A 93 -6.42 17.48 17.30
C ILE A 93 -7.71 16.67 17.31
N ASP A 94 -8.77 17.23 17.85
CA ASP A 94 -10.11 16.65 17.76
C ASP A 94 -10.91 17.42 16.68
N ILE A 95 -11.50 16.65 15.80
CA ILE A 95 -12.25 17.13 14.63
C ILE A 95 -13.70 16.73 14.83
N ARG A 96 -14.62 17.67 14.67
CA ARG A 96 -16.05 17.39 14.76
C ARG A 96 -16.43 16.30 13.78
N ALA A 97 -17.07 15.24 14.29
CA ALA A 97 -17.48 14.08 13.50
C ALA A 97 -18.52 13.27 14.25
N GLN A 98 -19.37 12.56 13.52
CA GLN A 98 -20.35 11.66 14.06
C GLN A 98 -20.02 10.21 13.69
N LYS A 99 -20.56 9.26 14.45
CA LYS A 99 -20.45 7.85 14.13
C LYS A 99 -20.96 7.57 12.72
N GLY A 100 -20.11 6.92 11.91
CA GLY A 100 -20.40 6.57 10.52
C GLY A 100 -19.82 7.53 9.50
N ASP A 101 -19.38 8.72 9.91
CA ASP A 101 -18.71 9.66 9.02
C ASP A 101 -17.48 9.04 8.39
N GLU A 102 -17.24 9.36 7.12
CA GLU A 102 -16.14 8.85 6.34
C GLU A 102 -14.83 9.56 6.69
N LEU A 103 -13.77 8.78 6.88
CA LEU A 103 -12.42 9.26 7.08
C LEU A 103 -11.61 9.07 5.80
N VAL A 104 -11.09 10.18 5.24
CA VAL A 104 -10.14 10.15 4.13
C VAL A 104 -8.70 10.20 4.64
N ALA A 105 -7.80 9.50 3.96
CA ALA A 105 -6.40 9.45 4.35
C ALA A 105 -5.72 10.83 4.17
N PRO A 106 -5.17 11.44 5.24
CA PRO A 106 -4.51 12.74 5.13
C PRO A 106 -3.31 12.74 4.22
N ALA A 107 -2.62 11.61 4.14
CA ALA A 107 -1.45 11.39 3.28
C ALA A 107 -1.45 9.96 2.74
N THR A 108 -0.74 9.73 1.64
CA THR A 108 -0.52 8.39 1.09
C THR A 108 0.35 7.58 2.04
N GLY A 109 -0.08 6.36 2.39
CA GLY A 109 0.59 5.48 3.33
C GLY A 109 0.05 4.06 3.30
N ILE A 110 0.22 3.34 4.40
CA ILE A 110 -0.19 1.95 4.56
C ILE A 110 -0.92 1.81 5.88
N ILE A 111 -2.07 1.11 5.91
CA ILE A 111 -2.73 0.74 7.17
C ILE A 111 -1.74 -0.06 8.02
N SER A 112 -1.35 0.49 9.16
CA SER A 112 -0.37 -0.12 10.07
C SER A 112 -1.01 -0.73 11.32
N HIS A 113 -2.23 -0.31 11.64
CA HIS A 113 -3.04 -0.86 12.72
C HIS A 113 -4.52 -0.69 12.41
N ALA A 114 -5.32 -1.69 12.76
CA ALA A 114 -6.78 -1.62 12.75
C ALA A 114 -7.28 -2.53 13.88
N GLY A 115 -7.86 -1.96 14.93
CA GLY A 115 -8.29 -2.73 16.11
C GLY A 115 -8.53 -1.85 17.32
N THR A 116 -8.46 -2.45 18.50
CA THR A 116 -8.71 -1.77 19.79
C THR A 116 -7.40 -1.51 20.51
N VAL A 117 -7.21 -0.28 20.98
CA VAL A 117 -6.10 0.14 21.84
C VAL A 117 -6.67 0.76 23.09
N ALA A 118 -6.34 0.22 24.26
CA ALA A 118 -6.84 0.67 25.56
C ALA A 118 -8.39 0.79 25.62
N GLY A 119 -9.11 -0.15 24.99
CA GLY A 119 -10.56 -0.16 24.94
C GLY A 119 -11.20 0.69 23.85
N LYS A 120 -10.42 1.42 23.04
CA LYS A 120 -10.89 2.35 22.02
C LYS A 120 -10.58 1.83 20.61
N SER A 121 -11.56 1.96 19.70
CA SER A 121 -11.37 1.59 18.29
C SER A 121 -10.40 2.53 17.63
N THR A 122 -9.29 2.01 17.11
CA THR A 122 -8.20 2.82 16.55
C THR A 122 -7.79 2.28 15.18
N VAL A 123 -7.59 3.19 14.23
CA VAL A 123 -6.97 2.90 12.94
C VAL A 123 -5.72 3.77 12.80
N SER A 124 -4.65 3.19 12.28
CA SER A 124 -3.40 3.93 12.04
C SER A 124 -2.90 3.76 10.62
N ILE A 125 -2.33 4.83 10.06
CA ILE A 125 -1.66 4.85 8.77
C ILE A 125 -0.18 5.17 9.00
N ARG A 126 0.72 4.31 8.54
CA ARG A 126 2.17 4.60 8.51
C ARG A 126 2.50 5.36 7.23
N VAL A 127 3.13 6.53 7.40
CA VAL A 127 3.57 7.41 6.32
C VAL A 127 5.06 7.67 6.50
N ARG A 128 5.92 7.04 5.70
CA ARG A 128 7.39 7.15 5.84
C ARG A 128 7.85 6.93 7.29
N SER A 129 8.28 8.00 7.98
CA SER A 129 8.86 7.96 9.33
C SER A 129 7.87 8.26 10.46
N PHE A 130 6.61 8.54 10.16
CA PHE A 130 5.58 8.85 11.15
C PHE A 130 4.32 8.01 10.99
N THR A 131 3.50 8.00 12.02
CA THR A 131 2.23 7.25 12.06
C THR A 131 1.11 8.22 12.35
N LEU A 132 0.08 8.22 11.51
CA LEU A 132 -1.19 8.91 11.74
C LEU A 132 -2.09 7.97 12.52
N THR A 133 -2.74 8.46 13.58
CA THR A 133 -3.66 7.69 14.43
C THR A 133 -5.02 8.35 14.44
N PHE A 134 -6.08 7.55 14.37
CA PHE A 134 -7.47 8.00 14.35
C PHE A 134 -8.27 7.23 15.38
N GLU A 135 -8.97 7.94 16.26
CA GLU A 135 -9.76 7.40 17.37
C GLU A 135 -10.99 8.30 17.68
N PRO A 136 -12.22 7.76 17.73
CA PRO A 136 -12.57 6.38 17.43
C PRO A 136 -12.69 6.13 15.93
N ALA A 137 -12.06 5.10 15.42
CA ALA A 137 -12.10 4.77 14.00
C ALA A 137 -12.15 3.26 13.76
N GLN A 138 -12.80 2.86 12.67
CA GLN A 138 -12.87 1.46 12.23
C GLN A 138 -12.71 1.37 10.71
N THR A 139 -12.11 0.29 10.24
CA THR A 139 -11.93 0.03 8.81
C THR A 139 -12.13 -1.45 8.50
N ALA A 140 -12.62 -1.74 7.28
CA ALA A 140 -12.65 -3.09 6.73
C ALA A 140 -11.35 -3.44 5.98
N LEU A 141 -10.45 -2.47 5.79
CA LEU A 141 -9.18 -2.68 5.09
C LEU A 141 -8.20 -3.47 5.98
N PRO A 142 -7.61 -4.56 5.50
CA PRO A 142 -6.58 -5.29 6.24
C PRO A 142 -5.35 -4.42 6.52
N VAL A 143 -4.64 -4.71 7.62
CA VAL A 143 -3.30 -4.16 7.88
C VAL A 143 -2.38 -4.52 6.70
N GLY A 144 -1.57 -3.56 6.26
CA GLY A 144 -0.74 -3.68 5.06
C GLY A 144 -1.36 -3.09 3.79
N THR A 145 -2.67 -2.76 3.80
CA THR A 145 -3.33 -2.15 2.64
C THR A 145 -2.79 -0.74 2.37
N PRO A 146 -2.35 -0.44 1.13
CA PRO A 146 -1.98 0.92 0.74
C PRO A 146 -3.21 1.82 0.64
N VAL A 147 -3.09 3.06 1.12
CA VAL A 147 -4.12 4.09 1.04
C VAL A 147 -3.55 5.34 0.39
N LEU A 148 -4.36 6.01 -0.42
CA LEU A 148 -3.96 7.22 -1.15
C LEU A 148 -4.51 8.46 -0.47
N ARG A 149 -3.73 9.54 -0.44
CA ARG A 149 -4.15 10.84 0.08
C ARG A 149 -5.52 11.27 -0.49
N GLY A 150 -6.42 11.71 0.38
CA GLY A 150 -7.77 12.15 0.03
C GLY A 150 -8.75 11.02 -0.33
N LYS A 151 -8.36 9.74 -0.23
CA LYS A 151 -9.25 8.60 -0.48
C LYS A 151 -9.78 8.03 0.82
N PRO A 152 -11.04 7.56 0.84
CA PRO A 152 -11.63 6.90 1.99
C PRO A 152 -10.81 5.69 2.45
N PHE A 153 -10.62 5.56 3.78
CA PHE A 153 -9.91 4.41 4.35
C PHE A 153 -10.59 3.84 5.60
N ALA A 154 -11.40 4.63 6.28
CA ALA A 154 -12.06 4.24 7.53
C ALA A 154 -13.37 5.00 7.72
N LYS A 155 -14.07 4.67 8.79
CA LYS A 155 -15.24 5.41 9.29
C LYS A 155 -15.07 5.71 10.77
N VAL A 156 -15.66 6.80 11.23
CA VAL A 156 -15.73 7.13 12.64
C VAL A 156 -16.52 6.04 13.37
N ALA A 157 -15.93 5.43 14.38
CA ALA A 157 -16.61 4.47 15.26
C ALA A 157 -17.34 5.24 16.37
N GLY A 158 -18.20 4.55 17.13
CA GLY A 158 -18.79 5.12 18.34
C GLY A 158 -17.92 4.86 19.56
N GLY A 159 -18.23 5.52 20.69
CA GLY A 159 -17.64 5.21 21.98
C GLY A 159 -16.31 5.91 22.26
N SER A 160 -16.15 7.14 21.80
CA SER A 160 -15.03 8.01 22.26
C SER A 160 -15.34 8.54 23.67
N ASP A 161 -14.29 8.64 24.49
CA ASP A 161 -14.30 9.39 25.74
C ASP A 161 -13.88 10.87 25.52
N HIS A 162 -13.57 11.23 24.28
CA HIS A 162 -13.38 12.60 23.84
C HIS A 162 -14.70 13.19 23.33
N CYS A 163 -14.96 14.45 23.58
CA CYS A 163 -16.01 15.27 22.96
C CYS A 163 -17.42 14.64 23.00
N ASP A 164 -17.76 13.89 24.07
CA ASP A 164 -19.08 13.22 24.21
C ASP A 164 -19.47 12.36 22.98
N GLY A 165 -18.49 11.79 22.30
CA GLY A 165 -18.68 10.96 21.10
C GLY A 165 -18.95 11.73 19.81
N ALA A 166 -18.83 13.06 19.79
CA ALA A 166 -19.09 13.91 18.64
C ALA A 166 -17.80 14.39 17.92
N CYS A 167 -16.73 13.61 18.01
CA CYS A 167 -15.47 13.91 17.32
C CYS A 167 -14.69 12.65 16.96
N VAL A 168 -13.63 12.86 16.14
CA VAL A 168 -12.53 11.94 15.93
C VAL A 168 -11.23 12.64 16.31
N HIS A 169 -10.42 11.99 17.14
CA HIS A 169 -9.07 12.39 17.46
C HIS A 169 -8.13 11.98 16.33
N TRP A 170 -7.32 12.92 15.83
CA TRP A 170 -6.27 12.68 14.86
C TRP A 170 -4.91 13.09 15.43
N GLY A 171 -4.02 12.11 15.62
CA GLY A 171 -2.66 12.31 16.10
C GLY A 171 -1.61 12.01 15.05
N ILE A 172 -0.47 12.68 15.13
CA ILE A 172 0.75 12.38 14.37
C ILE A 172 1.83 11.96 15.34
N LYS A 173 2.24 10.69 15.29
CA LYS A 173 3.29 10.14 16.13
C LYS A 173 4.58 10.00 15.31
N LEU A 174 5.62 10.67 15.77
CA LEU A 174 6.98 10.54 15.24
C LEU A 174 7.68 9.30 15.82
N GLY A 175 8.81 8.93 15.26
CA GLY A 175 9.69 7.93 15.86
C GLY A 175 10.09 8.32 17.30
N LYS A 176 10.36 7.31 18.16
CA LYS A 176 10.74 7.51 19.58
C LYS A 176 9.64 8.11 20.48
N GLY A 177 8.38 8.06 20.07
CA GLY A 177 7.24 8.44 20.92
C GLY A 177 6.94 9.93 21.01
N ALA A 178 7.58 10.77 20.22
CA ALA A 178 7.23 12.17 20.09
C ALA A 178 5.95 12.36 19.27
N TYR A 179 5.25 13.45 19.51
CA TYR A 179 4.03 13.82 18.79
C TYR A 179 4.22 15.16 18.08
N GLU A 180 3.52 15.34 16.97
CA GLU A 180 3.56 16.55 16.15
C GLU A 180 2.16 17.12 16.02
N ASP A 181 2.07 18.45 15.94
CA ASP A 181 0.82 19.17 15.71
C ASP A 181 0.31 18.93 14.27
N PRO A 182 -0.87 18.29 14.09
CA PRO A 182 -1.42 18.03 12.77
C PRO A 182 -1.76 19.27 11.98
N GLU A 183 -2.08 20.40 12.62
CA GLU A 183 -2.44 21.65 11.94
C GLU A 183 -1.29 22.19 11.09
N ARG A 184 -0.04 21.96 11.51
CA ARG A 184 1.15 22.36 10.73
C ARG A 184 1.24 21.67 9.38
N TRP A 185 0.63 20.52 9.25
CA TRP A 185 0.64 19.73 8.01
C TRP A 185 -0.55 20.02 7.10
N LEU A 186 -1.57 20.71 7.59
CA LEU A 186 -2.73 21.13 6.80
C LEU A 186 -2.43 22.35 5.94
N THR A 187 -1.48 23.18 6.34
CA THR A 187 -1.09 24.39 5.61
C THR A 187 -0.12 24.02 4.48
N PRO A 188 -0.30 24.52 3.24
CA PRO A 188 0.67 24.33 2.16
C PRO A 188 2.04 24.89 2.60
N GLN A 189 3.05 24.02 2.67
CA GLN A 189 4.42 24.43 2.98
C GLN A 189 5.03 25.06 1.71
N SER A 190 5.29 26.35 1.72
CA SER A 190 6.09 26.99 0.67
C SER A 190 7.57 26.74 0.93
N ILE A 191 8.21 25.92 0.11
CA ILE A 191 9.66 25.71 0.20
C ILE A 191 10.35 26.87 -0.54
N ARG A 192 11.06 27.72 0.18
CA ARG A 192 11.99 28.69 -0.41
C ARG A 192 13.39 28.09 -0.46
N LEU A 193 13.93 27.97 -1.65
CA LEU A 193 15.35 27.68 -1.82
C LEU A 193 16.11 28.97 -1.53
N VAL A 194 16.93 28.99 -0.49
CA VAL A 194 17.85 30.10 -0.20
C VAL A 194 19.16 29.80 -0.91
N PRO A 195 19.69 30.72 -1.74
CA PRO A 195 21.02 30.54 -2.33
C PRO A 195 22.05 30.37 -1.21
N VAL A 196 22.91 29.38 -1.35
CA VAL A 196 24.09 29.23 -0.46
C VAL A 196 25.09 30.29 -0.88
N ALA A 197 25.40 31.22 0.01
CA ALA A 197 26.42 32.23 -0.19
C ALA A 197 27.82 31.62 -0.13
#